data_4e3c235875a3c32ea4d65f58ec19fe65
#
_entry.id   4e3c235875a3c32ea4d65f58ec19fe65
#
_cell.length_a   1.000
_cell.length_b   1.000
_cell.length_c   1.000
_cell.angle_alpha   90.00
_cell.angle_beta   90.00
_cell.angle_gamma   90.00
#
_symmetry.space_group_name_H-M   'P 1'
#
loop_
_entity.id
_entity.type
_entity.pdbx_description
1 polymer ?
#
loop_
_entity_poly.entity_id
_entity_poly.type
_entity_poly.pdbx_seq_one_letter_code
_entity_poly.pdbx_strand_id
1 'polypeptide(L)'
;MPPADKSRITVLSDAEAVGQEVWARIDEAGKRAVKERGTFTLAIPGGSVLKMLAGTKPGWAEDCLLAYVNHKAVNDDDAALSTHAKARAGFLDAGWDGVDVLNLGGSSDAVAEACRYAELLELATQQNLLPVAATASGETIPVFDMMVIGVGDDGHVGSLYPNRDECTDDYSWCLPVEMKDPGSISLSLPVMRAAREVLVAACGVSEKYPQGKSDAMKRAVETEESVRDFPAAGLRDVAQYVFDEAAASKLTL
;
A
#
# COMPACT_ATOMS: atom_id res chain seq x y z
N MET A 1 -10.54 -16.84 -5.41
CA MET A 1 -11.30 -15.62 -5.00
C MET A 1 -12.31 -15.28 -6.09
N PRO A 2 -13.59 -14.98 -5.77
CA PRO A 2 -14.57 -14.51 -6.75
C PRO A 2 -14.15 -13.16 -7.35
N PRO A 3 -14.72 -12.74 -8.48
CA PRO A 3 -14.51 -11.41 -9.05
C PRO A 3 -14.86 -10.29 -8.06
N ALA A 4 -14.19 -9.14 -8.21
CA ALA A 4 -14.53 -7.94 -7.45
C ALA A 4 -15.92 -7.41 -7.85
N ASP A 5 -16.60 -6.74 -6.93
CA ASP A 5 -17.82 -6.02 -7.25
C ASP A 5 -17.48 -4.84 -8.18
N LYS A 6 -18.13 -4.79 -9.35
CA LYS A 6 -17.92 -3.73 -10.35
C LYS A 6 -18.17 -2.31 -9.80
N SER A 7 -19.07 -2.17 -8.83
CA SER A 7 -19.33 -0.88 -8.17
C SER A 7 -18.14 -0.32 -7.41
N ARG A 8 -17.12 -1.15 -7.13
CA ARG A 8 -15.88 -0.74 -6.48
C ARG A 8 -14.79 -0.26 -7.46
N ILE A 9 -15.07 -0.30 -8.77
CA ILE A 9 -14.09 0.04 -9.81
C ILE A 9 -14.43 1.40 -10.42
N THR A 10 -13.52 2.35 -10.31
CA THR A 10 -13.60 3.67 -10.94
C THR A 10 -12.57 3.71 -12.07
N VAL A 11 -13.02 4.05 -13.27
CA VAL A 11 -12.15 4.21 -14.44
C VAL A 11 -12.12 5.69 -14.82
N LEU A 12 -10.92 6.23 -14.99
CA LEU A 12 -10.65 7.63 -15.31
C LEU A 12 -9.83 7.74 -16.60
N SER A 13 -9.79 8.93 -17.19
CA SER A 13 -9.20 9.14 -18.52
C SER A 13 -7.71 8.78 -18.60
N ASP A 14 -6.94 9.10 -17.57
CA ASP A 14 -5.49 9.03 -17.61
C ASP A 14 -4.84 8.96 -16.21
N ALA A 15 -3.52 8.85 -16.19
CA ALA A 15 -2.75 8.73 -14.95
C ALA A 15 -2.81 10.01 -14.08
N GLU A 16 -3.01 11.18 -14.66
CA GLU A 16 -3.15 12.43 -13.92
C GLU A 16 -4.47 12.43 -13.14
N ALA A 17 -5.58 12.08 -13.81
CA ALA A 17 -6.89 11.94 -13.19
C ALA A 17 -6.89 10.88 -12.08
N VAL A 18 -6.20 9.74 -12.29
CA VAL A 18 -6.00 8.73 -11.24
C VAL A 18 -5.26 9.32 -10.04
N GLY A 19 -4.18 10.08 -10.27
CA GLY A 19 -3.43 10.73 -9.19
C GLY A 19 -4.28 11.72 -8.39
N GLN A 20 -5.08 12.54 -9.07
CA GLN A 20 -6.01 13.50 -8.44
C GLN A 20 -7.07 12.78 -7.59
N GLU A 21 -7.65 11.71 -8.10
CA GLU A 21 -8.64 10.92 -7.37
C GLU A 21 -8.04 10.21 -6.16
N VAL A 22 -6.85 9.60 -6.31
CA VAL A 22 -6.12 8.98 -5.18
C VAL A 22 -5.87 10.01 -4.08
N TRP A 23 -5.38 11.19 -4.45
CA TRP A 23 -5.16 12.26 -3.49
C TRP A 23 -6.47 12.72 -2.83
N ALA A 24 -7.53 12.93 -3.59
CA ALA A 24 -8.83 13.37 -3.06
C ALA A 24 -9.37 12.38 -2.02
N ARG A 25 -9.25 11.08 -2.26
CA ARG A 25 -9.67 10.04 -1.31
C ARG A 25 -8.81 10.02 -0.05
N ILE A 26 -7.50 10.16 -0.19
CA ILE A 26 -6.59 10.26 0.97
C ILE A 26 -6.93 11.48 1.81
N ASP A 27 -7.11 12.64 1.20
CA ASP A 27 -7.42 13.89 1.89
C ASP A 27 -8.78 13.84 2.61
N GLU A 28 -9.78 13.24 1.98
CA GLU A 28 -11.09 13.03 2.61
C GLU A 28 -11.00 12.04 3.78
N ALA A 29 -10.31 10.93 3.62
CA ALA A 29 -10.10 9.94 4.68
C ALA A 29 -9.34 10.57 5.87
N GLY A 30 -8.30 11.35 5.61
CA GLY A 30 -7.53 12.06 6.64
C GLY A 30 -8.39 13.05 7.42
N LYS A 31 -9.12 13.92 6.73
CA LYS A 31 -10.06 14.87 7.36
C LYS A 31 -11.11 14.18 8.23
N ARG A 32 -11.66 13.08 7.74
CA ARG A 32 -12.66 12.28 8.47
C ARG A 32 -12.03 11.63 9.70
N ALA A 33 -10.87 10.96 9.55
CA ALA A 33 -10.20 10.27 10.64
C ALA A 33 -9.80 11.22 11.76
N VAL A 34 -9.17 12.35 11.44
CA VAL A 34 -8.78 13.36 12.43
C VAL A 34 -10.00 13.95 13.14
N LYS A 35 -11.07 14.26 12.40
CA LYS A 35 -12.31 14.76 13.01
C LYS A 35 -12.94 13.76 13.98
N GLU A 36 -12.90 12.47 13.67
CA GLU A 36 -13.56 11.41 14.46
C GLU A 36 -12.70 10.91 15.62
N ARG A 37 -11.37 10.85 15.46
CA ARG A 37 -10.46 10.17 16.39
C ARG A 37 -9.25 11.00 16.81
N GLY A 38 -9.03 12.18 16.21
CA GLY A 38 -7.88 13.03 16.46
C GLY A 38 -6.58 12.55 15.78
N THR A 39 -6.61 11.43 15.04
CA THR A 39 -5.45 10.88 14.34
C THR A 39 -5.85 10.27 13.01
N PHE A 40 -4.92 10.24 12.06
CA PHE A 40 -5.06 9.55 10.78
C PHE A 40 -3.90 8.57 10.59
N THR A 41 -4.18 7.31 10.33
CA THR A 41 -3.19 6.27 10.06
C THR A 41 -3.22 5.87 8.59
N LEU A 42 -2.16 6.21 7.86
CA LEU A 42 -2.05 6.00 6.42
C LEU A 42 -0.89 5.06 6.11
N ALA A 43 -1.13 4.03 5.30
CA ALA A 43 -0.04 3.22 4.74
C ALA A 43 0.03 3.39 3.21
N ILE A 44 1.24 3.63 2.69
CA ILE A 44 1.49 3.84 1.27
C ILE A 44 2.56 2.90 0.72
N PRO A 45 2.48 2.50 -0.56
CA PRO A 45 3.52 1.72 -1.20
C PRO A 45 4.61 2.62 -1.78
N GLY A 46 5.69 2.03 -2.23
CA GLY A 46 6.63 2.69 -3.13
C GLY A 46 6.08 2.87 -4.56
N GLY A 47 6.90 3.39 -5.44
CA GLY A 47 6.60 3.48 -6.87
C GLY A 47 5.73 4.67 -7.29
N SER A 48 4.78 4.44 -8.21
CA SER A 48 3.99 5.51 -8.83
C SER A 48 3.10 6.29 -7.85
N VAL A 49 2.65 5.66 -6.78
CA VAL A 49 1.83 6.33 -5.76
C VAL A 49 2.56 7.51 -5.12
N LEU A 50 3.89 7.41 -4.90
CA LEU A 50 4.66 8.54 -4.37
C LEU A 50 4.61 9.77 -5.29
N LYS A 51 4.56 9.55 -6.62
CA LYS A 51 4.42 10.65 -7.59
C LYS A 51 3.04 11.30 -7.52
N MET A 52 1.99 10.53 -7.21
CA MET A 52 0.63 11.05 -7.05
C MET A 52 0.49 11.97 -5.83
N LEU A 53 1.36 11.81 -4.83
CA LEU A 53 1.38 12.63 -3.62
C LEU A 53 2.30 13.86 -3.75
N ALA A 54 3.08 13.97 -4.82
CA ALA A 54 4.01 15.08 -5.02
C ALA A 54 3.28 16.43 -5.04
N GLY A 55 3.80 17.38 -4.27
CA GLY A 55 3.26 18.74 -4.17
C GLY A 55 1.98 18.89 -3.34
N THR A 56 1.47 17.81 -2.74
CA THR A 56 0.30 17.87 -1.84
C THR A 56 0.67 18.47 -0.48
N LYS A 57 -0.29 19.13 0.15
CA LYS A 57 -0.12 19.79 1.45
C LYS A 57 -1.36 19.54 2.32
N PRO A 58 -1.42 18.42 3.03
CA PRO A 58 -2.56 18.11 3.89
C PRO A 58 -2.59 18.99 5.15
N GLY A 59 -3.78 19.47 5.48
CA GLY A 59 -3.99 20.20 6.74
C GLY A 59 -4.04 19.32 7.99
N TRP A 60 -3.98 18.00 7.80
CA TRP A 60 -3.99 16.96 8.83
C TRP A 60 -2.62 16.30 9.05
N ALA A 61 -1.55 16.82 8.45
CA ALA A 61 -0.23 16.18 8.50
C ALA A 61 0.29 15.96 9.93
N GLU A 62 0.14 16.94 10.82
CA GLU A 62 0.58 16.85 12.23
C GLU A 62 -0.15 15.75 13.03
N ASP A 63 -1.35 15.34 12.57
CA ASP A 63 -2.15 14.30 13.18
C ASP A 63 -2.02 12.96 12.44
N CYS A 64 -1.06 12.82 11.52
CA CYS A 64 -0.91 11.64 10.68
C CYS A 64 0.25 10.76 11.12
N LEU A 65 -0.03 9.46 11.27
CA LEU A 65 0.97 8.40 11.35
C LEU A 65 1.07 7.73 9.97
N LEU A 66 2.17 7.97 9.27
CA LEU A 66 2.47 7.40 7.96
C LEU A 66 3.29 6.11 8.09
N ALA A 67 2.88 5.05 7.42
CA ALA A 67 3.60 3.79 7.32
C ALA A 67 3.86 3.42 5.85
N TYR A 68 4.78 2.49 5.63
CA TYR A 68 5.03 1.91 4.31
C TYR A 68 4.42 0.51 4.20
N VAL A 69 3.63 0.27 3.15
CA VAL A 69 3.11 -1.06 2.80
C VAL A 69 4.27 -2.01 2.51
N ASN A 70 5.31 -1.49 1.85
CA ASN A 70 6.55 -2.20 1.58
C ASN A 70 7.71 -1.22 1.44
N HIS A 71 8.90 -1.68 1.78
CA HIS A 71 10.12 -0.91 1.66
C HIS A 71 11.30 -1.83 1.38
N LYS A 72 12.27 -1.41 0.61
CA LYS A 72 13.52 -2.15 0.46
C LYS A 72 14.38 -2.03 1.71
N ALA A 73 15.04 -3.11 2.09
CA ALA A 73 16.03 -3.12 3.16
C ALA A 73 17.33 -2.47 2.64
N VAL A 74 17.40 -1.15 2.76
CA VAL A 74 18.52 -0.32 2.30
C VAL A 74 18.68 0.85 3.25
N ASN A 75 19.83 1.52 3.18
CA ASN A 75 20.04 2.77 3.90
C ASN A 75 18.97 3.81 3.50
N ASP A 76 18.49 4.57 4.47
CA ASP A 76 17.44 5.57 4.27
C ASP A 76 17.84 6.69 3.30
N ASP A 77 19.13 6.98 3.19
CA ASP A 77 19.66 7.99 2.26
C ASP A 77 19.86 7.46 0.84
N ASP A 78 19.57 6.19 0.56
CA ASP A 78 19.62 5.65 -0.80
C ASP A 78 18.48 6.22 -1.65
N ALA A 79 18.76 7.33 -2.33
CA ALA A 79 17.78 8.02 -3.19
C ALA A 79 17.22 7.14 -4.33
N ALA A 80 17.96 6.10 -4.75
CA ALA A 80 17.55 5.23 -5.84
C ALA A 80 16.63 4.10 -5.38
N LEU A 81 16.81 3.58 -4.16
CA LEU A 81 16.15 2.38 -3.69
C LEU A 81 15.20 2.62 -2.50
N SER A 82 15.54 3.55 -1.58
CA SER A 82 14.70 3.84 -0.41
C SER A 82 13.37 4.46 -0.82
N THR A 83 12.28 3.87 -0.36
CA THR A 83 10.94 4.45 -0.49
C THR A 83 10.83 5.73 0.34
N HIS A 84 11.43 5.73 1.54
CA HIS A 84 11.42 6.89 2.43
C HIS A 84 12.17 8.08 1.83
N ALA A 85 13.38 7.89 1.29
CA ALA A 85 14.12 8.96 0.61
C ALA A 85 13.32 9.58 -0.54
N LYS A 86 12.61 8.75 -1.32
CA LYS A 86 11.74 9.23 -2.41
C LYS A 86 10.53 9.98 -1.89
N ALA A 87 9.91 9.52 -0.80
CA ALA A 87 8.78 10.20 -0.17
C ALA A 87 9.22 11.56 0.37
N ARG A 88 10.36 11.64 1.06
CA ARG A 88 10.94 12.90 1.53
C ARG A 88 11.15 13.89 0.38
N ALA A 89 11.83 13.47 -0.66
CA ALA A 89 12.09 14.32 -1.83
C ALA A 89 10.81 14.72 -2.58
N GLY A 90 9.79 13.88 -2.58
CA GLY A 90 8.56 14.08 -3.35
C GLY A 90 7.53 14.96 -2.65
N PHE A 91 7.31 14.78 -1.35
CA PHE A 91 6.22 15.46 -0.64
C PHE A 91 6.43 15.65 0.88
N LEU A 92 7.14 14.75 1.58
CA LEU A 92 7.24 14.87 3.04
C LEU A 92 7.95 16.16 3.45
N ASP A 93 9.17 16.41 2.93
CA ASP A 93 9.97 17.58 3.30
C ASP A 93 9.40 18.91 2.76
N ALA A 94 8.50 18.85 1.77
CA ALA A 94 7.98 20.03 1.09
C ALA A 94 6.54 20.43 1.46
N GLY A 95 5.80 19.58 2.17
CA GLY A 95 4.39 19.86 2.39
C GLY A 95 3.66 19.03 3.45
N TRP A 96 4.32 18.03 4.05
CA TRP A 96 3.71 17.20 5.09
C TRP A 96 4.37 17.47 6.46
N ASP A 97 4.40 18.74 6.83
CA ASP A 97 5.05 19.18 8.06
C ASP A 97 4.39 18.53 9.29
N GLY A 98 5.21 17.97 10.17
CA GLY A 98 4.76 17.36 11.42
C GLY A 98 4.26 15.93 11.32
N VAL A 99 4.26 15.30 10.11
CA VAL A 99 3.86 13.91 9.97
C VAL A 99 4.80 12.97 10.72
N ASP A 100 4.24 12.06 11.51
CA ASP A 100 5.01 10.97 12.12
C ASP A 100 5.16 9.81 11.12
N VAL A 101 6.40 9.32 10.89
CA VAL A 101 6.67 8.27 9.91
C VAL A 101 7.24 7.03 10.59
N LEU A 102 6.57 5.90 10.45
CA LEU A 102 7.13 4.60 10.78
C LEU A 102 8.11 4.20 9.67
N ASN A 103 9.40 4.34 9.96
CA ASN A 103 10.46 4.10 8.98
C ASN A 103 11.37 2.94 9.39
N LEU A 104 12.09 2.36 8.41
CA LEU A 104 13.07 1.30 8.63
C LEU A 104 14.28 1.84 9.40
N GLY A 105 15.10 0.90 9.89
CA GLY A 105 16.37 1.22 10.55
C GLY A 105 17.52 1.53 9.60
N GLY A 106 17.34 1.28 8.30
CA GLY A 106 18.36 1.50 7.29
C GLY A 106 19.37 0.35 7.13
N SER A 107 19.04 -0.83 7.66
CA SER A 107 19.83 -2.07 7.47
C SER A 107 19.58 -2.68 6.09
N SER A 108 20.57 -3.42 5.57
CA SER A 108 20.41 -4.27 4.38
C SER A 108 19.86 -5.66 4.69
N ASP A 109 19.65 -5.99 5.96
CA ASP A 109 19.08 -7.26 6.40
C ASP A 109 17.55 -7.14 6.46
N ALA A 110 16.86 -7.78 5.50
CA ALA A 110 15.42 -7.73 5.40
C ALA A 110 14.70 -8.41 6.59
N VAL A 111 15.32 -9.43 7.20
CA VAL A 111 14.75 -10.12 8.37
C VAL A 111 14.81 -9.21 9.60
N ALA A 112 15.96 -8.60 9.84
CA ALA A 112 16.11 -7.63 10.93
C ALA A 112 15.17 -6.43 10.78
N GLU A 113 15.04 -5.91 9.55
CA GLU A 113 14.14 -4.78 9.27
C GLU A 113 12.66 -5.14 9.41
N ALA A 114 12.24 -6.36 9.00
CA ALA A 114 10.88 -6.80 9.20
C ALA A 114 10.52 -6.96 10.68
N CYS A 115 11.41 -7.56 11.48
CA CYS A 115 11.21 -7.64 12.93
C CYS A 115 11.11 -6.26 13.56
N ARG A 116 12.05 -5.37 13.25
CA ARG A 116 12.04 -3.99 13.76
C ARG A 116 10.77 -3.23 13.34
N TYR A 117 10.31 -3.40 12.11
CA TYR A 117 9.10 -2.73 11.62
C TYR A 117 7.84 -3.25 12.32
N ALA A 118 7.77 -4.56 12.58
CA ALA A 118 6.70 -5.14 13.40
C ALA A 118 6.70 -4.57 14.83
N GLU A 119 7.87 -4.41 15.45
CA GLU A 119 8.00 -3.77 16.78
C GLU A 119 7.52 -2.31 16.77
N LEU A 120 7.80 -1.54 15.70
CA LEU A 120 7.29 -0.17 15.56
C LEU A 120 5.77 -0.13 15.44
N LEU A 121 5.17 -1.07 14.70
CA LEU A 121 3.71 -1.20 14.61
C LEU A 121 3.11 -1.56 15.97
N GLU A 122 3.71 -2.50 16.69
CA GLU A 122 3.28 -2.88 18.05
C GLU A 122 3.37 -1.68 19.02
N LEU A 123 4.46 -0.93 18.98
CA LEU A 123 4.61 0.28 19.80
C LEU A 123 3.52 1.31 19.48
N ALA A 124 3.22 1.53 18.20
CA ALA A 124 2.14 2.43 17.79
C ALA A 124 0.76 1.97 18.31
N THR A 125 0.51 0.64 18.36
CA THR A 125 -0.73 0.11 18.95
C THR A 125 -0.78 0.29 20.46
N GLN A 126 0.33 0.07 21.16
CA GLN A 126 0.44 0.28 22.61
C GLN A 126 0.23 1.76 23.00
N GLN A 127 0.62 2.68 22.14
CA GLN A 127 0.42 4.12 22.29
C GLN A 127 -0.98 4.59 21.87
N ASN A 128 -1.86 3.69 21.43
CA ASN A 128 -3.20 3.97 20.90
C ASN A 128 -3.21 4.87 19.64
N LEU A 129 -2.10 4.95 18.93
CA LEU A 129 -2.00 5.63 17.63
C LEU A 129 -2.54 4.77 16.49
N LEU A 130 -2.33 3.45 16.56
CA LEU A 130 -2.75 2.48 15.57
C LEU A 130 -3.74 1.49 16.20
N PRO A 131 -5.03 1.50 15.82
CA PRO A 131 -6.02 0.56 16.32
C PRO A 131 -5.68 -0.89 15.95
N VAL A 132 -6.30 -1.84 16.65
CA VAL A 132 -6.16 -3.27 16.37
C VAL A 132 -7.52 -3.93 16.18
N ALA A 133 -7.55 -5.02 15.42
CA ALA A 133 -8.69 -5.92 15.28
C ALA A 133 -8.27 -7.37 15.47
N ALA A 134 -9.20 -8.22 15.87
CA ALA A 134 -8.97 -9.66 15.90
C ALA A 134 -9.26 -10.26 14.51
N THR A 135 -8.38 -11.15 14.06
CA THR A 135 -8.62 -11.98 12.87
C THR A 135 -9.61 -13.11 13.19
N ALA A 136 -10.07 -13.82 12.17
CA ALA A 136 -10.92 -15.01 12.35
C ALA A 136 -10.21 -16.12 13.13
N SER A 137 -8.88 -16.20 13.12
CA SER A 137 -8.06 -17.12 13.91
C SER A 137 -7.87 -16.66 15.37
N GLY A 138 -8.31 -15.44 15.72
CA GLY A 138 -8.15 -14.86 17.06
C GLY A 138 -6.85 -14.07 17.26
N GLU A 139 -5.99 -14.00 16.24
CA GLU A 139 -4.80 -13.17 16.26
C GLU A 139 -5.16 -11.68 16.20
N THR A 140 -4.30 -10.83 16.74
CA THR A 140 -4.48 -9.38 16.69
C THR A 140 -3.67 -8.80 15.55
N ILE A 141 -4.26 -7.91 14.76
CA ILE A 141 -3.60 -7.20 13.66
C ILE A 141 -3.86 -5.70 13.71
N PRO A 142 -2.91 -4.86 13.25
CA PRO A 142 -3.11 -3.41 13.19
C PRO A 142 -4.12 -3.03 12.11
N VAL A 143 -4.88 -1.97 12.38
CA VAL A 143 -5.93 -1.45 11.48
C VAL A 143 -5.60 -0.02 11.10
N PHE A 144 -5.15 0.18 9.87
CA PHE A 144 -4.96 1.50 9.30
C PHE A 144 -6.30 2.12 8.91
N ASP A 145 -6.40 3.44 8.97
CA ASP A 145 -7.58 4.14 8.46
C ASP A 145 -7.66 4.06 6.95
N MET A 146 -6.52 4.20 6.28
CA MET A 146 -6.44 4.03 4.84
C MET A 146 -5.13 3.36 4.43
N MET A 147 -5.22 2.50 3.43
CA MET A 147 -4.07 1.88 2.80
C MET A 147 -4.18 2.04 1.28
N VAL A 148 -3.15 2.65 0.68
CA VAL A 148 -3.01 2.71 -0.77
C VAL A 148 -2.09 1.59 -1.23
N ILE A 149 -2.49 0.87 -2.26
CA ILE A 149 -1.75 -0.29 -2.76
C ILE A 149 -1.58 -0.19 -4.28
N GLY A 150 -0.36 -0.38 -4.74
CA GLY A 150 -0.08 -0.61 -6.16
C GLY A 150 -0.08 -2.10 -6.48
N VAL A 151 -0.36 -2.44 -7.74
CA VAL A 151 -0.29 -3.83 -8.22
C VAL A 151 0.80 -3.95 -9.29
N GLY A 152 1.63 -4.98 -9.19
CA GLY A 152 2.60 -5.34 -10.22
C GLY A 152 1.95 -5.96 -11.46
N ASP A 153 2.70 -6.07 -12.54
CA ASP A 153 2.28 -6.76 -13.76
C ASP A 153 2.14 -8.28 -13.58
N ASP A 154 2.83 -8.84 -12.59
CA ASP A 154 2.73 -10.22 -12.14
C ASP A 154 1.65 -10.44 -11.06
N GLY A 155 1.02 -9.38 -10.57
CA GLY A 155 -0.02 -9.42 -9.53
C GLY A 155 0.49 -9.26 -8.10
N HIS A 156 1.78 -8.97 -7.89
CA HIS A 156 2.27 -8.69 -6.54
C HIS A 156 1.63 -7.42 -5.96
N VAL A 157 1.43 -7.43 -4.65
CA VAL A 157 1.01 -6.28 -3.84
C VAL A 157 2.01 -6.08 -2.71
N GLY A 158 2.39 -4.83 -2.43
CA GLY A 158 3.52 -4.59 -1.53
C GLY A 158 4.80 -5.24 -2.07
N SER A 159 5.38 -6.17 -1.31
CA SER A 159 6.43 -7.09 -1.77
C SER A 159 5.99 -8.57 -1.71
N LEU A 160 4.69 -8.85 -1.67
CA LEU A 160 4.15 -10.20 -1.73
C LEU A 160 4.09 -10.66 -3.19
N TYR A 161 5.05 -11.48 -3.59
CA TYR A 161 5.20 -11.97 -4.98
C TYR A 161 4.48 -13.32 -5.18
N PRO A 162 3.94 -13.58 -6.40
CA PRO A 162 3.30 -14.84 -6.73
C PRO A 162 4.13 -16.08 -6.39
N ASN A 163 3.44 -17.17 -6.02
CA ASN A 163 3.99 -18.49 -5.72
C ASN A 163 4.94 -18.55 -4.51
N ARG A 164 4.87 -17.57 -3.62
CA ARG A 164 5.68 -17.53 -2.41
C ARG A 164 4.81 -17.72 -1.16
N ASP A 165 5.44 -18.22 -0.09
CA ASP A 165 4.75 -18.54 1.16
C ASP A 165 4.28 -17.27 1.88
N GLU A 166 5.00 -16.16 1.70
CA GLU A 166 4.64 -14.85 2.24
C GLU A 166 3.24 -14.39 1.81
N CYS A 167 2.72 -14.87 0.66
CA CYS A 167 1.36 -14.53 0.19
C CYS A 167 0.26 -15.15 1.04
N THR A 168 0.57 -16.21 1.79
CA THR A 168 -0.38 -16.99 2.59
C THR A 168 -0.04 -17.00 4.09
N ASP A 169 0.84 -16.10 4.52
CA ASP A 169 1.11 -15.89 5.93
C ASP A 169 -0.08 -15.15 6.58
N ASP A 170 -0.68 -15.78 7.58
CA ASP A 170 -1.86 -15.27 8.28
C ASP A 170 -1.55 -14.76 9.70
N TYR A 171 -0.29 -14.76 10.10
CA TYR A 171 0.14 -14.49 11.48
C TYR A 171 0.97 -13.21 11.63
N SER A 172 1.83 -12.95 10.66
CA SER A 172 2.79 -11.85 10.75
C SER A 172 2.14 -10.51 10.40
N TRP A 173 2.59 -9.43 11.04
CA TRP A 173 2.21 -8.07 10.65
C TRP A 173 3.08 -7.55 9.52
N CYS A 174 4.37 -7.86 9.60
CA CYS A 174 5.37 -7.49 8.60
C CYS A 174 6.26 -8.70 8.30
N LEU A 175 6.55 -8.91 7.03
CA LEU A 175 7.28 -10.05 6.49
C LEU A 175 8.57 -9.60 5.83
N PRO A 176 9.69 -10.32 6.05
CA PRO A 176 10.87 -10.19 5.21
C PRO A 176 10.61 -10.84 3.85
N VAL A 177 11.07 -10.22 2.78
CA VAL A 177 10.97 -10.74 1.41
C VAL A 177 12.33 -10.67 0.74
N GLU A 178 12.97 -11.81 0.61
CA GLU A 178 14.34 -11.94 0.08
C GLU A 178 14.38 -12.44 -1.38
N MET A 179 13.28 -12.23 -2.13
CA MET A 179 13.18 -12.64 -3.52
C MET A 179 14.13 -11.85 -4.44
N LYS A 180 14.46 -10.62 -4.07
CA LYS A 180 15.33 -9.71 -4.85
C LYS A 180 16.44 -9.17 -3.96
N ASP A 181 17.53 -8.77 -4.59
CA ASP A 181 18.63 -8.05 -3.93
C ASP A 181 18.54 -6.55 -4.31
N PRO A 182 18.51 -5.64 -3.35
CA PRO A 182 18.32 -5.88 -1.92
C PRO A 182 16.94 -6.47 -1.61
N GLY A 183 16.87 -7.17 -0.46
CA GLY A 183 15.62 -7.66 0.12
C GLY A 183 14.67 -6.51 0.46
N SER A 184 13.47 -6.86 0.89
CA SER A 184 12.43 -5.89 1.25
C SER A 184 11.68 -6.35 2.49
N ILE A 185 10.93 -5.44 3.08
CA ILE A 185 9.82 -5.77 3.97
C ILE A 185 8.50 -5.62 3.24
N SER A 186 7.47 -6.31 3.71
CA SER A 186 6.08 -6.11 3.29
C SER A 186 5.14 -6.25 4.47
N LEU A 187 4.15 -5.39 4.58
CA LEU A 187 2.98 -5.72 5.39
C LEU A 187 2.34 -6.99 4.83
N SER A 188 1.80 -7.83 5.72
CA SER A 188 1.12 -9.06 5.31
C SER A 188 -0.24 -8.77 4.67
N LEU A 189 -0.77 -9.74 3.94
CA LEU A 189 -2.08 -9.60 3.32
C LEU A 189 -3.21 -9.42 4.34
N PRO A 190 -3.25 -10.14 5.49
CA PRO A 190 -4.22 -9.85 6.56
C PRO A 190 -4.19 -8.39 7.03
N VAL A 191 -3.03 -7.81 7.24
CA VAL A 191 -2.88 -6.39 7.62
C VAL A 191 -3.40 -5.47 6.51
N MET A 192 -3.07 -5.74 5.24
CA MET A 192 -3.58 -4.96 4.11
C MET A 192 -5.11 -4.99 4.05
N ARG A 193 -5.70 -6.17 4.28
CA ARG A 193 -7.15 -6.38 4.24
C ARG A 193 -7.92 -5.76 5.41
N ALA A 194 -7.25 -5.61 6.56
CA ALA A 194 -7.86 -5.08 7.77
C ALA A 194 -8.01 -3.55 7.77
N ALA A 195 -7.34 -2.84 6.88
CA ALA A 195 -7.50 -1.39 6.79
C ALA A 195 -8.97 -1.01 6.57
N ARG A 196 -9.42 0.09 7.19
CA ARG A 196 -10.81 0.58 7.06
C ARG A 196 -11.15 0.92 5.62
N GLU A 197 -10.18 1.46 4.89
CA GLU A 197 -10.25 1.74 3.46
C GLU A 197 -9.00 1.20 2.77
N VAL A 198 -9.21 0.34 1.79
CA VAL A 198 -8.15 -0.18 0.92
C VAL A 198 -8.37 0.39 -0.48
N LEU A 199 -7.41 1.16 -0.97
CA LEU A 199 -7.44 1.77 -2.30
C LEU A 199 -6.35 1.16 -3.19
N VAL A 200 -6.75 0.47 -4.23
CA VAL A 200 -5.84 -0.03 -5.26
C VAL A 200 -5.80 0.94 -6.42
N ALA A 201 -4.62 1.50 -6.71
CA ALA A 201 -4.43 2.44 -7.81
C ALA A 201 -3.49 1.86 -8.88
N ALA A 202 -3.90 1.92 -10.14
CA ALA A 202 -3.07 1.48 -11.25
C ALA A 202 -3.29 2.30 -12.52
N CYS A 203 -2.17 2.65 -13.19
CA CYS A 203 -2.16 3.22 -14.53
C CYS A 203 -1.59 2.19 -15.52
N GLY A 204 -2.11 2.17 -16.75
CA GLY A 204 -1.82 1.14 -17.72
C GLY A 204 -0.37 1.13 -18.19
N VAL A 205 0.14 2.28 -18.61
CA VAL A 205 1.48 2.39 -19.20
C VAL A 205 2.38 3.26 -18.33
N SER A 206 3.62 2.86 -18.15
CA SER A 206 4.64 3.62 -17.45
C SER A 206 6.04 3.22 -17.94
N GLU A 207 7.07 3.98 -17.57
CA GLU A 207 8.47 3.60 -17.86
C GLU A 207 8.81 2.19 -17.37
N LYS A 208 8.32 1.82 -16.17
CA LYS A 208 8.54 0.48 -15.60
C LYS A 208 7.71 -0.60 -16.30
N TYR A 209 6.54 -0.25 -16.82
CA TYR A 209 5.59 -1.18 -17.44
C TYR A 209 5.20 -0.68 -18.84
N PRO A 210 6.13 -0.70 -19.83
CA PRO A 210 5.87 -0.18 -21.17
C PRO A 210 4.85 -0.99 -21.97
N GLN A 211 4.60 -2.25 -21.56
CA GLN A 211 3.55 -3.11 -22.14
C GLN A 211 2.18 -2.89 -21.48
N GLY A 212 2.11 -2.01 -20.48
CA GLY A 212 0.90 -1.76 -19.71
C GLY A 212 0.61 -2.79 -18.64
N LYS A 213 -0.47 -2.57 -17.90
CA LYS A 213 -0.92 -3.41 -16.79
C LYS A 213 -2.32 -4.01 -16.98
N SER A 214 -2.93 -3.86 -18.15
CA SER A 214 -4.33 -4.24 -18.36
C SER A 214 -4.61 -5.73 -18.12
N ASP A 215 -3.67 -6.63 -18.48
CA ASP A 215 -3.81 -8.05 -18.17
C ASP A 215 -3.78 -8.31 -16.66
N ALA A 216 -2.84 -7.67 -15.96
CA ALA A 216 -2.75 -7.81 -14.51
C ALA A 216 -4.00 -7.24 -13.80
N MET A 217 -4.55 -6.12 -14.27
CA MET A 217 -5.77 -5.55 -13.69
C MET A 217 -6.98 -6.44 -13.94
N LYS A 218 -7.11 -7.03 -15.12
CA LYS A 218 -8.16 -8.02 -15.39
C LYS A 218 -8.04 -9.22 -14.44
N ARG A 219 -6.86 -9.76 -14.27
CA ARG A 219 -6.61 -10.86 -13.33
C ARG A 219 -6.87 -10.42 -11.88
N ALA A 220 -6.50 -9.20 -11.51
CA ALA A 220 -6.74 -8.67 -10.18
C ALA A 220 -8.21 -8.59 -9.80
N VAL A 221 -9.12 -8.27 -10.73
CA VAL A 221 -10.53 -7.98 -10.41
C VAL A 221 -11.55 -8.95 -11.00
N GLU A 222 -11.28 -9.63 -12.12
CA GLU A 222 -12.28 -10.43 -12.85
C GLU A 222 -11.98 -11.93 -12.90
N THR A 223 -10.71 -12.31 -13.14
CA THR A 223 -10.35 -13.71 -13.38
C THR A 223 -10.33 -14.50 -12.08
N GLU A 224 -10.77 -15.74 -12.07
CA GLU A 224 -10.65 -16.61 -10.89
C GLU A 224 -9.16 -16.88 -10.61
N GLU A 225 -8.69 -16.45 -9.46
CA GLU A 225 -7.29 -16.55 -9.06
C GLU A 225 -7.17 -17.03 -7.61
N SER A 226 -6.12 -17.78 -7.31
CA SER A 226 -5.71 -18.02 -5.93
C SER A 226 -4.86 -16.84 -5.42
N VAL A 227 -4.90 -16.59 -4.14
CA VAL A 227 -4.06 -15.57 -3.50
C VAL A 227 -2.56 -15.90 -3.66
N ARG A 228 -2.21 -17.17 -3.65
CA ARG A 228 -0.83 -17.62 -3.82
C ARG A 228 -0.30 -17.33 -5.23
N ASP A 229 -1.13 -17.57 -6.25
CA ASP A 229 -0.72 -17.40 -7.64
C ASP A 229 -0.82 -15.96 -8.12
N PHE A 230 -1.71 -15.17 -7.48
CA PHE A 230 -1.94 -13.77 -7.82
C PHE A 230 -2.38 -12.97 -6.59
N PRO A 231 -1.44 -12.47 -5.76
CA PRO A 231 -1.72 -11.87 -4.46
C PRO A 231 -2.75 -10.73 -4.48
N ALA A 232 -2.77 -9.93 -5.56
CA ALA A 232 -3.76 -8.86 -5.71
C ALA A 232 -5.21 -9.34 -5.67
N ALA A 233 -5.49 -10.62 -6.03
CA ALA A 233 -6.83 -11.20 -5.90
C ALA A 233 -7.31 -11.26 -4.46
N GLY A 234 -6.40 -11.31 -3.49
CA GLY A 234 -6.71 -11.32 -2.06
C GLY A 234 -7.33 -10.03 -1.54
N LEU A 235 -7.37 -8.96 -2.34
CA LEU A 235 -7.95 -7.67 -1.94
C LEU A 235 -9.36 -7.42 -2.48
N ARG A 236 -9.93 -8.32 -3.29
CA ARG A 236 -11.15 -8.09 -4.09
C ARG A 236 -12.40 -7.72 -3.28
N ASP A 237 -12.55 -8.30 -2.12
CA ASP A 237 -13.72 -8.12 -1.26
C ASP A 237 -13.61 -6.89 -0.35
N VAL A 238 -12.43 -6.29 -0.25
CA VAL A 238 -12.18 -5.14 0.62
C VAL A 238 -11.80 -3.86 -0.15
N ALA A 239 -11.10 -3.99 -1.30
CA ALA A 239 -10.55 -2.85 -2.00
C ALA A 239 -11.56 -2.07 -2.84
N GLN A 240 -11.34 -0.76 -2.94
CA GLN A 240 -11.81 0.12 -4.01
C GLN A 240 -10.68 0.24 -5.04
N TYR A 241 -11.04 0.34 -6.31
CA TYR A 241 -10.09 0.37 -7.41
C TYR A 241 -10.20 1.68 -8.20
N VAL A 242 -9.07 2.30 -8.50
CA VAL A 242 -8.98 3.48 -9.36
C VAL A 242 -7.97 3.19 -10.47
N PHE A 243 -8.46 3.11 -11.70
CA PHE A 243 -7.69 2.78 -12.89
C PHE A 243 -7.81 3.89 -13.92
N ASP A 244 -6.79 4.05 -14.77
CA ASP A 244 -6.97 4.76 -16.02
C ASP A 244 -7.58 3.84 -17.11
N GLU A 245 -8.05 4.43 -18.22
CA GLU A 245 -8.62 3.69 -19.34
C GLU A 245 -7.65 2.63 -19.89
N ALA A 246 -6.34 2.92 -19.87
CA ALA A 246 -5.32 2.00 -20.35
C ALA A 246 -5.18 0.77 -19.44
N ALA A 247 -5.21 0.94 -18.12
CA ALA A 247 -5.19 -0.17 -17.17
C ALA A 247 -6.49 -0.98 -17.21
N ALA A 248 -7.63 -0.32 -17.44
CA ALA A 248 -8.96 -0.93 -17.52
C ALA A 248 -9.28 -1.55 -18.89
N SER A 249 -8.45 -1.36 -19.92
CA SER A 249 -8.78 -1.66 -21.32
C SER A 249 -9.15 -3.11 -21.63
N LYS A 250 -8.81 -4.05 -20.75
CA LYS A 250 -9.17 -5.48 -20.88
C LYS A 250 -10.28 -5.92 -19.92
N LEU A 251 -10.80 -5.02 -19.09
CA LEU A 251 -11.92 -5.33 -18.22
C LEU A 251 -13.22 -5.48 -19.02
N THR A 252 -14.14 -6.29 -18.48
CA THR A 252 -15.48 -6.51 -19.06
C THR A 252 -16.55 -5.79 -18.24
N LEU A 253 -16.28 -4.52 -17.91
CA LEU A 253 -17.14 -3.64 -17.08
C LEU A 253 -18.50 -3.37 -17.72
#